data_c56bba7fa599d948a4bc02d129d2090f
#
_entry.id   c56bba7fa599d948a4bc02d129d2090f
#
_cell.length_a   1.000
_cell.length_b   1.000
_cell.length_c   1.000
_cell.angle_alpha   90.00
_cell.angle_beta   90.00
_cell.angle_gamma   90.00
#
_symmetry.space_group_name_H-M   'P 1'
#
loop_
_entity.id
_entity.type
_entity.pdbx_description
1 polymer ?
#
loop_
_entity_poly.entity_id
_entity_poly.type
_entity_poly.pdbx_seq_one_letter_code
_entity_poly.pdbx_strand_id
1 'polypeptide(L)'
;MMTKYGVVGTGYFGAELARFMSKVEGAKITAIYDPVNAAPIAKELNCVATATMEALCSHPDVDCVIIASPNYLHKAPVIAAAKAGKHVFCEKPIALNYQDCKDMVDACKEAGVTFMAGHVMNFFXGVRHAKALIKAGEIGEVTQVHTKRNGFEDVQDEISWKKIRAKSGGHLYHHIHELDCTLFIMDETPSLVSMAAGNVAHKGEKFGDEDDVVLITLEFESGRFATLQWGSSFHYPEHYVLIEGTTGAILIDMQNTAGYLIKAGKKTHFLVHESQAEDDDRRNGNISSEMDGAIAYGKPGKRTPMWLSSIMKLEMQYLHDVINGLEPGEEFAKLLTGEAATNAIATADAATLSSNEGRKVKLTEILG
;
A
#
# COMPACT_ATOMS: atom_id res chain seq x y z
N MET A 1 -2.45 23.25 -18.63
CA MET A 1 -1.93 24.03 -17.48
C MET A 1 -0.98 23.11 -16.72
N MET A 2 0.04 23.66 -16.02
CA MET A 2 0.99 22.82 -15.28
C MET A 2 0.50 22.62 -13.85
N THR A 3 0.29 21.36 -13.44
CA THR A 3 -0.11 21.01 -12.06
C THR A 3 1.13 20.93 -11.18
N LYS A 4 1.08 21.58 -10.03
CA LYS A 4 2.22 21.76 -9.13
C LYS A 4 2.06 20.89 -7.89
N TYR A 5 3.09 20.12 -7.58
CA TYR A 5 3.09 19.13 -6.50
C TYR A 5 4.09 19.51 -5.42
N GLY A 6 3.66 19.33 -4.17
CA GLY A 6 4.53 19.36 -3.01
C GLY A 6 4.70 17.94 -2.46
N VAL A 7 5.87 17.64 -1.86
CA VAL A 7 6.13 16.30 -1.30
C VAL A 7 6.54 16.43 0.16
N VAL A 8 5.80 15.77 1.06
CA VAL A 8 6.10 15.68 2.49
C VAL A 8 6.73 14.32 2.77
N GLY A 9 7.97 14.31 3.18
CA GLY A 9 8.77 13.10 3.40
C GLY A 9 9.51 12.70 2.14
N THR A 10 10.84 12.87 2.15
CA THR A 10 11.71 12.49 1.04
C THR A 10 12.73 11.43 1.47
N GLY A 11 12.26 10.48 2.26
CA GLY A 11 12.93 9.21 2.44
C GLY A 11 12.94 8.45 1.12
N TYR A 12 13.21 7.16 1.16
CA TYR A 12 13.33 6.36 -0.06
C TYR A 12 12.10 6.49 -0.98
N PHE A 13 10.90 6.18 -0.47
CA PHE A 13 9.69 6.17 -1.31
C PHE A 13 9.27 7.58 -1.73
N GLY A 14 9.26 8.55 -0.82
CA GLY A 14 8.86 9.91 -1.17
C GLY A 14 9.77 10.55 -2.21
N ALA A 15 11.07 10.31 -2.13
CA ALA A 15 12.01 10.80 -3.16
C ALA A 15 11.72 10.15 -4.53
N GLU A 16 11.42 8.85 -4.56
CA GLU A 16 11.09 8.18 -5.82
C GLU A 16 9.74 8.66 -6.38
N LEU A 17 8.71 8.81 -5.55
CA LEU A 17 7.43 9.39 -5.97
C LEU A 17 7.61 10.79 -6.57
N ALA A 18 8.43 11.64 -5.92
CA ALA A 18 8.75 12.96 -6.43
C ALA A 18 9.42 12.88 -7.82
N ARG A 19 10.38 11.97 -7.97
CA ARG A 19 11.08 11.77 -9.25
C ARG A 19 10.15 11.27 -10.34
N PHE A 20 9.23 10.35 -10.02
CA PHE A 20 8.27 9.83 -11.00
C PHE A 20 7.26 10.92 -11.39
N MET A 21 6.71 11.62 -10.41
CA MET A 21 5.77 12.72 -10.69
C MET A 21 6.44 13.82 -11.54
N SER A 22 7.71 14.12 -11.29
CA SER A 22 8.42 15.16 -12.09
C SER A 22 8.58 14.79 -13.57
N LYS A 23 8.36 13.52 -13.93
CA LYS A 23 8.45 13.04 -15.32
C LYS A 23 7.08 12.92 -16.00
N VAL A 24 6.01 13.14 -15.26
CA VAL A 24 4.65 13.14 -15.82
C VAL A 24 4.45 14.44 -16.61
N GLU A 25 3.98 14.32 -17.84
CA GLU A 25 3.74 15.50 -18.70
C GLU A 25 2.69 16.42 -18.05
N GLY A 26 2.99 17.69 -17.91
CA GLY A 26 2.11 18.66 -17.28
C GLY A 26 2.24 18.73 -15.75
N ALA A 27 3.13 17.93 -15.15
CA ALA A 27 3.38 17.94 -13.70
C ALA A 27 4.72 18.62 -13.38
N LYS A 28 4.78 19.24 -12.20
CA LYS A 28 6.02 19.85 -11.70
C LYS A 28 6.08 19.71 -10.19
N ILE A 29 7.22 19.26 -9.66
CA ILE A 29 7.49 19.32 -8.21
C ILE A 29 7.97 20.75 -7.92
N THR A 30 7.30 21.46 -7.04
CA THR A 30 7.61 22.86 -6.73
C THR A 30 8.13 23.04 -5.31
N ALA A 31 7.77 22.13 -4.38
CA ALA A 31 8.18 22.25 -2.98
C ALA A 31 8.38 20.86 -2.35
N ILE A 32 9.33 20.78 -1.43
CA ILE A 32 9.62 19.55 -0.68
C ILE A 32 9.81 19.91 0.79
N TYR A 33 9.29 19.04 1.66
CA TYR A 33 9.59 19.10 3.08
C TYR A 33 10.05 17.73 3.59
N ASP A 34 11.18 17.73 4.28
CA ASP A 34 11.67 16.58 5.05
C ASP A 34 12.66 17.15 6.08
N PRO A 35 12.58 16.76 7.34
CA PRO A 35 13.46 17.36 8.37
C PRO A 35 14.94 17.02 8.18
N VAL A 36 15.27 16.01 7.34
CA VAL A 36 16.64 15.51 7.16
C VAL A 36 17.09 15.56 5.70
N ASN A 37 16.23 15.12 4.77
CA ASN A 37 16.64 14.79 3.40
C ASN A 37 16.11 15.75 2.33
N ALA A 38 15.48 16.87 2.70
CA ALA A 38 14.85 17.76 1.71
C ALA A 38 15.86 18.39 0.73
N ALA A 39 16.97 18.90 1.23
CA ALA A 39 17.88 19.72 0.43
C ALA A 39 18.45 19.02 -0.81
N PRO A 40 19.00 17.79 -0.73
CA PRO A 40 19.51 17.14 -1.94
C PRO A 40 18.43 16.85 -2.98
N ILE A 41 17.23 16.45 -2.57
CA ILE A 41 16.13 16.16 -3.49
C ILE A 41 15.58 17.46 -4.11
N ALA A 42 15.46 18.52 -3.32
CA ALA A 42 15.03 19.82 -3.81
C ALA A 42 16.01 20.35 -4.88
N LYS A 43 17.31 20.20 -4.64
CA LYS A 43 18.35 20.57 -5.62
C LYS A 43 18.22 19.74 -6.89
N GLU A 44 18.05 18.42 -6.75
CA GLU A 44 17.91 17.49 -7.88
C GLU A 44 16.71 17.88 -8.77
N LEU A 45 15.56 18.20 -8.14
CA LEU A 45 14.30 18.48 -8.84
C LEU A 45 14.10 19.98 -9.14
N ASN A 46 15.07 20.81 -8.79
CA ASN A 46 15.03 22.27 -9.00
C ASN A 46 13.75 22.88 -8.39
N CYS A 47 13.51 22.61 -7.10
CA CYS A 47 12.35 23.10 -6.38
C CYS A 47 12.75 23.62 -4.98
N VAL A 48 11.79 24.14 -4.22
CA VAL A 48 12.04 24.76 -2.92
C VAL A 48 12.02 23.69 -1.81
N ALA A 49 12.97 23.74 -0.89
CA ALA A 49 12.89 23.02 0.38
C ALA A 49 12.24 23.95 1.40
N THR A 50 11.04 23.60 1.88
CA THR A 50 10.35 24.45 2.88
C THR A 50 10.86 24.15 4.28
N ALA A 51 10.77 25.15 5.16
CA ALA A 51 11.26 25.05 6.54
C ALA A 51 10.36 24.18 7.43
N THR A 52 9.06 24.10 7.11
CA THR A 52 8.11 23.30 7.88
C THR A 52 7.14 22.58 6.94
N MET A 53 6.50 21.56 7.47
CA MET A 53 5.43 20.81 6.78
C MET A 53 4.24 21.74 6.47
N GLU A 54 3.89 22.59 7.42
CA GLU A 54 2.77 23.54 7.25
C GLU A 54 3.07 24.54 6.12
N ALA A 55 4.32 25.02 6.03
CA ALA A 55 4.71 25.94 4.95
C ALA A 55 4.59 25.25 3.58
N LEU A 56 4.88 23.96 3.49
CA LEU A 56 4.68 23.20 2.25
C LEU A 56 3.17 23.07 1.94
N CYS A 57 2.38 22.63 2.91
CA CYS A 57 0.94 22.36 2.70
C CYS A 57 0.16 23.62 2.34
N SER A 58 0.63 24.78 2.77
CA SER A 58 -0.01 26.08 2.44
C SER A 58 0.71 26.83 1.30
N HIS A 59 1.72 26.23 0.69
CA HIS A 59 2.54 26.90 -0.33
C HIS A 59 1.67 27.33 -1.53
N PRO A 60 1.76 28.60 -1.98
CA PRO A 60 0.91 29.06 -3.10
C PRO A 60 1.18 28.33 -4.42
N ASP A 61 2.39 27.82 -4.61
CA ASP A 61 2.77 27.07 -5.81
C ASP A 61 2.66 25.56 -5.61
N VAL A 62 1.67 25.09 -4.83
CA VAL A 62 1.34 23.67 -4.68
C VAL A 62 -0.17 23.51 -4.89
N ASP A 63 -0.54 22.59 -5.78
CA ASP A 63 -1.93 22.20 -6.06
C ASP A 63 -2.28 20.88 -5.37
N CYS A 64 -1.30 19.99 -5.24
CA CYS A 64 -1.47 18.66 -4.65
C CYS A 64 -0.27 18.32 -3.77
N VAL A 65 -0.53 17.72 -2.61
CA VAL A 65 0.52 17.28 -1.68
C VAL A 65 0.62 15.75 -1.71
N ILE A 66 1.81 15.24 -2.01
CA ILE A 66 2.16 13.81 -1.93
C ILE A 66 2.78 13.58 -0.55
N ILE A 67 2.14 12.74 0.27
CA ILE A 67 2.55 12.48 1.64
C ILE A 67 3.17 11.08 1.72
N ALA A 68 4.47 11.02 2.03
CA ALA A 68 5.26 9.80 2.13
C ALA A 68 6.20 9.86 3.35
N SER A 69 5.78 10.54 4.39
CA SER A 69 6.44 10.59 5.69
C SER A 69 6.32 9.23 6.41
N PRO A 70 7.00 9.00 7.55
CA PRO A 70 6.75 7.78 8.33
C PRO A 70 5.29 7.64 8.74
N ASN A 71 4.81 6.41 8.86
CA ASN A 71 3.39 6.07 9.04
C ASN A 71 2.67 6.92 10.10
N TYR A 72 3.29 7.12 11.26
CA TYR A 72 2.69 7.87 12.38
C TYR A 72 2.60 9.39 12.14
N LEU A 73 3.16 9.86 11.03
CA LEU A 73 3.19 11.29 10.68
C LEU A 73 2.27 11.64 9.48
N HIS A 74 1.41 10.73 9.04
CA HIS A 74 0.55 10.97 7.86
C HIS A 74 -0.60 11.95 8.15
N LYS A 75 -1.21 11.89 9.35
CA LYS A 75 -2.43 12.65 9.65
C LYS A 75 -2.24 14.16 9.54
N ALA A 76 -1.20 14.69 10.18
CA ALA A 76 -0.99 16.15 10.25
C ALA A 76 -0.88 16.80 8.87
N PRO A 77 -0.01 16.33 7.95
CA PRO A 77 0.06 16.94 6.61
C PRO A 77 -1.21 16.74 5.77
N VAL A 78 -1.94 15.62 5.91
CA VAL A 78 -3.23 15.46 5.19
C VAL A 78 -4.21 16.53 5.63
N ILE A 79 -4.38 16.73 6.94
CA ILE A 79 -5.31 17.74 7.48
C ILE A 79 -4.86 19.14 7.06
N ALA A 80 -3.55 19.44 7.14
CA ALA A 80 -3.02 20.76 6.75
C ALA A 80 -3.24 21.04 5.25
N ALA A 81 -2.97 20.06 4.40
CA ALA A 81 -3.16 20.19 2.95
C ALA A 81 -4.64 20.40 2.61
N ALA A 82 -5.53 19.58 3.20
CA ALA A 82 -6.98 19.71 2.99
C ALA A 82 -7.48 21.09 3.39
N LYS A 83 -7.10 21.58 4.58
CA LYS A 83 -7.47 22.94 5.08
C LYS A 83 -6.98 24.05 4.14
N ALA A 84 -5.86 23.82 3.47
CA ALA A 84 -5.29 24.78 2.50
C ALA A 84 -5.89 24.61 1.09
N GLY A 85 -6.88 23.72 0.92
CA GLY A 85 -7.55 23.50 -0.36
C GLY A 85 -6.69 22.72 -1.37
N LYS A 86 -5.74 21.93 -0.90
CA LYS A 86 -4.84 21.14 -1.77
C LYS A 86 -5.35 19.71 -1.90
N HIS A 87 -5.23 19.14 -3.11
CA HIS A 87 -5.43 17.72 -3.33
C HIS A 87 -4.38 16.93 -2.54
N VAL A 88 -4.68 15.68 -2.21
CA VAL A 88 -3.82 14.85 -1.35
C VAL A 88 -3.64 13.46 -1.94
N PHE A 89 -2.40 13.01 -2.01
CA PHE A 89 -2.03 11.60 -2.12
C PHE A 89 -1.37 11.22 -0.81
N CYS A 90 -1.78 10.10 -0.21
CA CYS A 90 -1.18 9.64 1.04
C CYS A 90 -0.70 8.19 0.92
N GLU A 91 0.58 7.97 1.20
CA GLU A 91 1.17 6.62 1.24
C GLU A 91 0.52 5.75 2.30
N LYS A 92 0.61 4.44 2.07
CA LYS A 92 0.09 3.42 3.00
C LYS A 92 1.08 3.17 4.17
N PRO A 93 0.59 2.74 5.33
CA PRO A 93 -0.81 2.71 5.72
C PRO A 93 -1.31 4.14 5.90
N ILE A 94 -2.54 4.40 5.51
CA ILE A 94 -3.05 5.78 5.53
C ILE A 94 -2.98 6.36 6.95
N ALA A 95 -3.31 5.54 7.94
CA ALA A 95 -3.23 5.91 9.36
C ALA A 95 -2.93 4.67 10.19
N LEU A 96 -2.74 4.84 11.50
CA LEU A 96 -2.48 3.74 12.43
C LEU A 96 -3.71 3.36 13.27
N ASN A 97 -4.87 3.96 12.96
CA ASN A 97 -6.17 3.58 13.53
C ASN A 97 -7.28 4.16 12.66
N TYR A 98 -8.46 3.58 12.78
CA TYR A 98 -9.63 3.94 11.96
C TYR A 98 -10.05 5.40 12.14
N GLN A 99 -10.08 5.90 13.38
CA GLN A 99 -10.54 7.27 13.62
C GLN A 99 -9.65 8.30 12.91
N ASP A 100 -8.33 8.13 12.99
CA ASP A 100 -7.39 9.02 12.30
C ASP A 100 -7.57 8.94 10.79
N CYS A 101 -7.74 7.72 10.24
CA CYS A 101 -7.98 7.53 8.81
C CYS A 101 -9.28 8.24 8.38
N LYS A 102 -10.34 8.06 9.16
CA LYS A 102 -11.63 8.71 8.89
C LYS A 102 -11.49 10.24 8.93
N ASP A 103 -10.83 10.78 9.94
CA ASP A 103 -10.61 12.24 10.06
C ASP A 103 -9.87 12.79 8.83
N MET A 104 -8.89 12.05 8.32
CA MET A 104 -8.11 12.46 7.14
C MET A 104 -8.98 12.48 5.87
N VAL A 105 -9.74 11.41 5.65
CA VAL A 105 -10.64 11.29 4.49
C VAL A 105 -11.73 12.36 4.57
N ASP A 106 -12.35 12.54 5.74
CA ASP A 106 -13.42 13.51 5.94
C ASP A 106 -12.91 14.95 5.72
N ALA A 107 -11.69 15.26 6.18
CA ALA A 107 -11.10 16.60 5.97
C ALA A 107 -10.96 16.93 4.48
N CYS A 108 -10.54 15.96 3.67
CA CYS A 108 -10.42 16.14 2.23
C CYS A 108 -11.79 16.29 1.58
N LYS A 109 -12.74 15.48 2.00
CA LYS A 109 -14.14 15.54 1.51
C LYS A 109 -14.78 16.88 1.85
N GLU A 110 -14.65 17.36 3.08
CA GLU A 110 -15.20 18.65 3.54
C GLU A 110 -14.56 19.82 2.78
N ALA A 111 -13.28 19.72 2.47
CA ALA A 111 -12.56 20.75 1.71
C ALA A 111 -12.88 20.70 0.21
N GLY A 112 -13.56 19.66 -0.27
CA GLY A 112 -13.86 19.48 -1.69
C GLY A 112 -12.62 19.19 -2.53
N VAL A 113 -11.60 18.56 -1.95
CA VAL A 113 -10.36 18.21 -2.65
C VAL A 113 -10.26 16.70 -2.86
N THR A 114 -9.52 16.29 -3.87
CA THR A 114 -9.24 14.88 -4.14
C THR A 114 -8.36 14.31 -3.03
N PHE A 115 -8.75 13.16 -2.50
CA PHE A 115 -7.89 12.30 -1.70
C PHE A 115 -7.59 11.06 -2.53
N MET A 116 -6.33 10.62 -2.58
CA MET A 116 -5.99 9.34 -3.20
C MET A 116 -5.12 8.53 -2.25
N ALA A 117 -5.57 7.31 -1.96
CA ALA A 117 -4.82 6.35 -1.13
C ALA A 117 -3.69 5.72 -1.96
N GLY A 118 -2.48 5.68 -1.41
CA GLY A 118 -1.30 5.08 -2.03
C GLY A 118 -1.28 3.56 -1.92
N HIS A 119 -2.31 2.90 -2.45
CA HIS A 119 -2.46 1.44 -2.43
C HIS A 119 -1.92 0.87 -3.74
N VAL A 120 -0.61 0.92 -3.89
CA VAL A 120 0.12 0.63 -5.13
C VAL A 120 -0.16 -0.77 -5.71
N MET A 121 -0.50 -1.77 -4.86
CA MET A 121 -0.80 -3.12 -5.38
C MET A 121 -2.01 -3.16 -6.31
N ASN A 122 -2.92 -2.21 -6.19
CA ASN A 122 -4.08 -2.15 -7.08
C ASN A 122 -3.67 -1.84 -8.54
N PHE A 123 -2.48 -1.31 -8.74
CA PHE A 123 -1.92 -0.99 -10.06
C PHE A 123 -1.06 -2.12 -10.66
N PHE A 124 -0.81 -3.20 -9.92
CA PHE A 124 -0.02 -4.32 -10.45
C PHE A 124 -0.72 -5.00 -11.64
N UNK A 125 -0.07 -5.40 -12.76
CA UNK A 125 -0.49 -6.00 -13.77
C UNK A 125 -1.23 -7.08 -13.51
N GLY A 126 -0.67 -7.96 -12.77
CA GLY A 126 -1.36 -9.21 -12.45
C GLY A 126 -2.66 -9.01 -11.67
N VAL A 127 -2.72 -8.03 -10.77
CA VAL A 127 -3.93 -7.73 -9.99
C VAL A 127 -5.04 -7.18 -10.91
N ARG A 128 -4.71 -6.22 -11.78
CA ARG A 128 -5.66 -5.67 -12.75
C ARG A 128 -6.15 -6.74 -13.72
N HIS A 129 -5.24 -7.61 -14.19
CA HIS A 129 -5.60 -8.73 -15.06
C HIS A 129 -6.53 -9.72 -14.34
N ALA A 130 -6.23 -10.03 -13.07
CA ALA A 130 -7.11 -10.91 -12.27
C ALA A 130 -8.52 -10.30 -12.13
N LYS A 131 -8.62 -8.99 -11.85
CA LYS A 131 -9.94 -8.31 -11.80
C LYS A 131 -10.68 -8.41 -13.14
N ALA A 132 -9.96 -8.25 -14.25
CA ALA A 132 -10.55 -8.36 -15.59
C ALA A 132 -11.06 -9.80 -15.85
N LEU A 133 -10.29 -10.82 -15.46
CA LEU A 133 -10.69 -12.23 -15.59
C LEU A 133 -11.92 -12.53 -14.71
N ILE A 134 -11.98 -11.99 -13.50
CA ILE A 134 -13.13 -12.13 -12.59
C ILE A 134 -14.37 -11.49 -13.26
N LYS A 135 -14.24 -10.25 -13.72
CA LYS A 135 -15.32 -9.50 -14.37
C LYS A 135 -15.83 -10.23 -15.62
N ALA A 136 -14.93 -10.91 -16.36
CA ALA A 136 -15.29 -11.71 -17.54
C ALA A 136 -15.91 -13.07 -17.17
N GLY A 137 -16.01 -13.41 -15.87
CA GLY A 137 -16.60 -14.68 -15.41
C GLY A 137 -15.71 -15.90 -15.62
N GLU A 138 -14.40 -15.71 -15.83
CA GLU A 138 -13.50 -16.81 -16.20
C GLU A 138 -13.37 -17.87 -15.10
N ILE A 139 -13.58 -17.50 -13.84
CA ILE A 139 -13.51 -18.43 -12.70
C ILE A 139 -14.87 -18.61 -12.01
N GLY A 140 -15.95 -18.06 -12.60
CA GLY A 140 -17.27 -18.03 -11.97
C GLY A 140 -17.30 -17.02 -10.85
N GLU A 141 -18.09 -17.29 -9.80
CA GLU A 141 -18.17 -16.41 -8.62
C GLU A 141 -16.95 -16.63 -7.72
N VAL A 142 -16.31 -15.54 -7.28
CA VAL A 142 -15.21 -15.65 -6.31
C VAL A 142 -15.78 -16.21 -4.99
N THR A 143 -15.16 -17.24 -4.45
CA THR A 143 -15.56 -17.87 -3.19
C THR A 143 -14.60 -17.54 -2.06
N GLN A 144 -13.31 -17.45 -2.34
CA GLN A 144 -12.31 -17.16 -1.33
C GLN A 144 -11.03 -16.59 -1.92
N VAL A 145 -10.29 -15.86 -1.10
CA VAL A 145 -8.97 -15.31 -1.48
C VAL A 145 -7.98 -15.70 -0.39
N HIS A 146 -6.83 -16.20 -0.80
CA HIS A 146 -5.73 -16.58 0.11
C HIS A 146 -4.49 -15.78 -0.25
N THR A 147 -3.97 -15.04 0.70
CA THR A 147 -2.81 -14.17 0.48
C THR A 147 -1.70 -14.55 1.46
N LYS A 148 -0.49 -14.68 0.94
CA LYS A 148 0.70 -14.89 1.78
C LYS A 148 1.81 -13.92 1.42
N ARG A 149 2.55 -13.49 2.45
CA ARG A 149 3.80 -12.76 2.30
C ARG A 149 4.72 -13.15 3.46
N ASN A 150 5.43 -14.23 3.26
CA ASN A 150 6.28 -14.87 4.27
C ASN A 150 7.74 -14.73 3.89
N GLY A 151 8.59 -14.44 4.85
CA GLY A 151 10.03 -14.43 4.67
C GLY A 151 10.72 -14.47 6.02
N PHE A 152 12.03 -14.52 6.00
CA PHE A 152 12.82 -14.49 7.24
C PHE A 152 13.65 -13.21 7.26
N GLU A 153 13.53 -12.46 8.34
CA GLU A 153 14.36 -11.28 8.57
C GLU A 153 15.36 -11.60 9.68
N ASP A 154 16.58 -11.17 9.50
CA ASP A 154 17.62 -11.33 10.51
C ASP A 154 17.65 -10.13 11.45
N VAL A 155 18.42 -10.23 12.52
CA VAL A 155 18.61 -9.14 13.50
C VAL A 155 19.18 -7.91 12.79
N GLN A 156 18.81 -6.75 13.28
CA GLN A 156 19.24 -5.47 12.73
C GLN A 156 20.26 -4.79 13.66
N ASP A 157 21.25 -4.15 13.08
CA ASP A 157 22.24 -3.39 13.87
C ASP A 157 21.57 -2.21 14.58
N GLU A 158 20.64 -1.55 13.90
CA GLU A 158 19.84 -0.45 14.45
C GLU A 158 18.37 -0.68 14.16
N ILE A 159 17.52 -0.58 15.17
CA ILE A 159 16.09 -0.75 15.05
C ILE A 159 15.50 0.49 14.34
N SER A 160 15.00 0.32 13.15
CA SER A 160 14.35 1.40 12.41
C SER A 160 12.94 1.67 12.98
N TRP A 161 12.38 2.83 12.67
CA TRP A 161 11.01 3.18 13.07
C TRP A 161 9.98 2.15 12.56
N LYS A 162 10.30 1.47 11.48
CA LYS A 162 9.44 0.46 10.86
C LYS A 162 9.17 -0.73 11.79
N LYS A 163 10.10 -1.02 12.69
CA LYS A 163 10.00 -2.13 13.63
C LYS A 163 9.46 -1.71 15.00
N ILE A 164 9.06 -0.44 15.15
CA ILE A 164 8.50 0.10 16.39
C ILE A 164 7.00 0.25 16.20
N ARG A 165 6.20 -0.56 16.89
CA ARG A 165 4.74 -0.63 16.73
C ARG A 165 4.07 0.75 16.84
N ALA A 166 4.49 1.56 17.81
CA ALA A 166 3.93 2.91 18.03
C ALA A 166 4.15 3.83 16.81
N LYS A 167 5.12 3.52 15.95
CA LYS A 167 5.48 4.35 14.78
C LYS A 167 5.00 3.74 13.45
N SER A 168 5.09 2.44 13.34
CA SER A 168 4.75 1.72 12.09
C SER A 168 3.32 1.18 12.09
N GLY A 169 2.73 0.96 13.27
CA GLY A 169 1.51 0.20 13.45
C GLY A 169 1.78 -1.29 13.67
N GLY A 170 3.06 -1.69 13.61
CA GLY A 170 3.45 -3.10 13.66
C GLY A 170 3.38 -3.76 12.28
N HIS A 171 3.66 -5.04 12.24
CA HIS A 171 3.78 -5.80 10.99
C HIS A 171 2.51 -5.70 10.13
N LEU A 172 1.33 -5.80 10.77
CA LEU A 172 0.04 -5.74 10.07
C LEU A 172 -0.13 -4.43 9.28
N TYR A 173 0.05 -3.28 9.93
CA TYR A 173 -0.14 -1.98 9.27
C TYR A 173 0.98 -1.66 8.29
N HIS A 174 2.22 -1.92 8.68
CA HIS A 174 3.36 -1.63 7.82
C HIS A 174 3.28 -2.41 6.50
N HIS A 175 2.77 -3.65 6.54
CA HIS A 175 2.61 -4.52 5.37
C HIS A 175 1.14 -4.67 4.97
N ILE A 176 0.35 -3.59 5.02
CA ILE A 176 -1.09 -3.60 4.76
C ILE A 176 -1.46 -3.90 3.29
N HIS A 177 -0.49 -3.91 2.40
CA HIS A 177 -0.67 -4.15 0.96
C HIS A 177 -1.52 -5.38 0.64
N GLU A 178 -1.25 -6.49 1.32
CA GLU A 178 -1.92 -7.75 1.07
C GLU A 178 -3.37 -7.71 1.54
N LEU A 179 -3.63 -7.03 2.65
CA LEU A 179 -4.98 -6.83 3.17
C LEU A 179 -5.79 -5.97 2.19
N ASP A 180 -5.24 -4.82 1.78
CA ASP A 180 -5.90 -3.94 0.82
C ASP A 180 -6.16 -4.65 -0.50
N CYS A 181 -5.15 -5.36 -1.03
CA CYS A 181 -5.29 -6.12 -2.28
C CYS A 181 -6.41 -7.17 -2.17
N THR A 182 -6.49 -7.86 -1.03
CA THR A 182 -7.56 -8.84 -0.77
C THR A 182 -8.94 -8.15 -0.80
N LEU A 183 -9.09 -7.01 -0.12
CA LEU A 183 -10.35 -6.25 -0.11
C LEU A 183 -10.69 -5.72 -1.51
N PHE A 184 -9.69 -5.28 -2.27
CA PHE A 184 -9.85 -4.82 -3.65
C PHE A 184 -10.39 -5.95 -4.55
N ILE A 185 -9.85 -7.17 -4.41
CA ILE A 185 -10.28 -8.34 -5.19
C ILE A 185 -11.67 -8.80 -4.76
N MET A 186 -11.93 -8.89 -3.46
CA MET A 186 -13.22 -9.31 -2.91
C MET A 186 -14.34 -8.32 -3.25
N ASP A 187 -13.99 -7.06 -3.36
CA ASP A 187 -14.93 -5.94 -3.62
C ASP A 187 -16.09 -5.93 -2.60
N GLU A 188 -15.79 -6.32 -1.37
CA GLU A 188 -16.74 -6.39 -0.26
C GLU A 188 -15.99 -6.09 1.04
N THR A 189 -16.66 -5.46 1.99
CA THR A 189 -16.12 -5.19 3.32
C THR A 189 -16.40 -6.40 4.22
N PRO A 190 -15.43 -6.92 4.99
CA PRO A 190 -15.70 -8.08 5.84
C PRO A 190 -16.67 -7.74 6.96
N SER A 191 -17.50 -8.70 7.32
CA SER A 191 -18.44 -8.57 8.45
C SER A 191 -17.80 -9.03 9.76
N LEU A 192 -16.88 -10.00 9.70
CA LEU A 192 -16.26 -10.60 10.87
C LEU A 192 -14.78 -10.84 10.61
N VAL A 193 -13.94 -10.49 11.58
CA VAL A 193 -12.47 -10.57 11.47
C VAL A 193 -11.92 -11.37 12.65
N SER A 194 -10.98 -12.28 12.38
CA SER A 194 -10.22 -12.93 13.44
C SER A 194 -8.73 -12.90 13.10
N MET A 195 -7.88 -12.72 14.11
CA MET A 195 -6.44 -12.71 13.97
C MET A 195 -5.77 -13.43 15.13
N ALA A 196 -4.75 -14.21 14.80
CA ALA A 196 -3.73 -14.66 15.75
C ALA A 196 -2.40 -14.05 15.29
N ALA A 197 -1.71 -13.40 16.21
CA ALA A 197 -0.44 -12.75 15.90
C ALA A 197 0.48 -12.78 17.10
N GLY A 198 1.77 -12.71 16.86
CA GLY A 198 2.73 -12.68 17.95
C GLY A 198 4.15 -12.63 17.46
N ASN A 199 5.06 -12.40 18.41
CA ASN A 199 6.49 -12.49 18.15
C ASN A 199 6.99 -13.82 18.73
N VAL A 200 7.29 -14.78 17.86
CA VAL A 200 7.64 -16.15 18.23
C VAL A 200 9.12 -16.47 18.03
N ALA A 201 9.74 -15.91 16.99
CA ALA A 201 11.14 -16.19 16.63
C ALA A 201 12.09 -15.05 17.02
N HIS A 202 11.64 -13.82 16.93
CA HIS A 202 12.47 -12.63 17.05
C HIS A 202 12.32 -11.96 18.40
N LYS A 203 12.82 -12.63 19.44
CA LYS A 203 12.74 -12.10 20.80
C LYS A 203 14.04 -11.37 21.15
N GLY A 204 13.91 -10.16 21.67
CA GLY A 204 15.06 -9.41 22.12
C GLY A 204 15.20 -8.02 21.50
N GLU A 205 16.20 -7.32 21.96
CA GLU A 205 16.36 -5.87 21.69
C GLU A 205 16.64 -5.51 20.23
N LYS A 206 17.11 -6.44 19.44
CA LYS A 206 17.53 -6.16 18.04
C LYS A 206 16.45 -6.39 17.01
N PHE A 207 15.19 -6.54 17.42
CA PHE A 207 14.10 -6.81 16.48
C PHE A 207 12.94 -5.82 16.58
N GLY A 208 12.89 -4.98 17.60
CA GLY A 208 11.75 -4.11 17.83
C GLY A 208 10.62 -4.86 18.54
N ASP A 209 9.39 -4.34 18.41
CA ASP A 209 8.22 -4.85 19.16
C ASP A 209 7.05 -5.25 18.24
N GLU A 210 7.31 -5.49 16.96
CA GLU A 210 6.25 -5.95 16.04
C GLU A 210 6.07 -7.48 16.11
N ASP A 211 4.91 -7.94 15.64
CA ASP A 211 4.67 -9.38 15.47
C ASP A 211 5.48 -9.92 14.30
N ASP A 212 6.03 -11.11 14.42
CA ASP A 212 6.74 -11.78 13.34
C ASP A 212 5.92 -12.89 12.67
N VAL A 213 4.70 -13.14 13.19
CA VAL A 213 3.68 -14.00 12.60
C VAL A 213 2.34 -13.29 12.70
N VAL A 214 1.63 -13.19 11.59
CA VAL A 214 0.27 -12.64 11.52
C VAL A 214 -0.60 -13.59 10.69
N LEU A 215 -1.69 -14.07 11.27
CA LEU A 215 -2.63 -15.02 10.65
C LEU A 215 -4.03 -14.42 10.77
N ILE A 216 -4.66 -14.07 9.64
CA ILE A 216 -5.98 -13.41 9.63
C ILE A 216 -6.99 -14.28 8.85
N THR A 217 -8.22 -14.31 9.34
CA THR A 217 -9.37 -14.81 8.59
C THR A 217 -10.43 -13.70 8.53
N LEU A 218 -10.94 -13.45 7.33
CA LEU A 218 -12.04 -12.53 7.08
C LEU A 218 -13.26 -13.34 6.64
N GLU A 219 -14.42 -13.02 7.22
CA GLU A 219 -15.71 -13.59 6.83
C GLU A 219 -16.57 -12.44 6.27
N PHE A 220 -17.24 -12.68 5.16
CA PHE A 220 -18.03 -11.68 4.46
C PHE A 220 -19.52 -12.01 4.57
N GLU A 221 -20.38 -10.99 4.50
CA GLU A 221 -21.84 -11.17 4.60
C GLU A 221 -22.35 -12.09 3.48
N SER A 222 -21.71 -12.05 2.31
CA SER A 222 -22.01 -12.92 1.17
C SER A 222 -21.73 -14.42 1.44
N GLY A 223 -21.09 -14.77 2.56
CA GLY A 223 -20.64 -16.13 2.87
C GLY A 223 -19.28 -16.50 2.31
N ARG A 224 -18.60 -15.55 1.67
CA ARG A 224 -17.24 -15.73 1.16
C ARG A 224 -16.22 -15.59 2.30
N PHE A 225 -14.98 -16.00 2.02
CA PHE A 225 -13.90 -15.98 3.02
C PHE A 225 -12.60 -15.41 2.43
N ALA A 226 -11.75 -14.89 3.30
CA ALA A 226 -10.35 -14.66 2.90
C ALA A 226 -9.44 -15.05 4.07
N THR A 227 -8.24 -15.53 3.72
CA THR A 227 -7.19 -15.79 4.71
C THR A 227 -5.92 -15.07 4.28
N LEU A 228 -5.26 -14.48 5.27
CA LEU A 228 -4.01 -13.76 5.03
C LEU A 228 -2.97 -14.24 6.05
N GLN A 229 -1.78 -14.48 5.56
CA GLN A 229 -0.65 -14.91 6.40
C GLN A 229 0.58 -14.13 5.99
N TRP A 230 1.20 -13.47 6.95
CA TRP A 230 2.50 -12.86 6.68
C TRP A 230 3.35 -12.76 7.94
N GLY A 231 4.63 -12.56 7.73
CA GLY A 231 5.56 -12.42 8.83
C GLY A 231 7.00 -12.56 8.42
N SER A 232 7.85 -12.28 9.39
CA SER A 232 9.31 -12.27 9.22
C SER A 232 10.00 -13.49 9.87
N SER A 233 9.24 -14.48 10.33
CA SER A 233 9.79 -15.68 10.98
C SER A 233 9.71 -16.96 10.12
N PHE A 234 9.49 -16.81 8.82
CA PHE A 234 9.27 -17.94 7.91
C PHE A 234 10.49 -18.17 7.03
N HIS A 235 11.21 -19.27 7.26
CA HIS A 235 12.38 -19.64 6.45
C HIS A 235 12.01 -20.09 5.02
N TYR A 236 10.74 -20.48 4.79
CA TYR A 236 10.27 -20.78 3.44
C TYR A 236 9.57 -19.54 2.88
N PRO A 237 10.17 -18.86 1.91
CA PRO A 237 9.58 -17.63 1.39
C PRO A 237 8.37 -17.91 0.50
N GLU A 238 7.29 -17.14 0.71
CA GLU A 238 6.08 -17.21 -0.11
C GLU A 238 5.54 -15.79 -0.27
N HIS A 239 5.19 -15.42 -1.49
CA HIS A 239 4.48 -14.17 -1.72
C HIS A 239 3.51 -14.39 -2.88
N TYR A 240 2.21 -14.51 -2.57
CA TYR A 240 1.20 -14.75 -3.61
C TYR A 240 -0.20 -14.27 -3.17
N VAL A 241 -1.06 -14.11 -4.17
CA VAL A 241 -2.51 -13.96 -4.01
C VAL A 241 -3.16 -15.09 -4.83
N LEU A 242 -3.89 -15.97 -4.17
CA LEU A 242 -4.65 -17.05 -4.78
C LEU A 242 -6.14 -16.74 -4.65
N ILE A 243 -6.83 -16.68 -5.78
CA ILE A 243 -8.26 -16.37 -5.86
C ILE A 243 -8.98 -17.63 -6.33
N GLU A 244 -9.88 -18.16 -5.52
CA GLU A 244 -10.68 -19.33 -5.84
C GLU A 244 -12.08 -18.90 -6.28
N GLY A 245 -12.55 -19.49 -7.33
CA GLY A 245 -13.91 -19.28 -7.83
C GLY A 245 -14.65 -20.60 -8.01
N THR A 246 -15.93 -20.51 -8.37
CA THR A 246 -16.79 -21.69 -8.51
C THR A 246 -16.40 -22.59 -9.68
N THR A 247 -15.68 -22.07 -10.69
CA THR A 247 -15.32 -22.82 -11.91
C THR A 247 -13.83 -22.77 -12.25
N GLY A 248 -13.00 -22.11 -11.40
CA GLY A 248 -11.58 -21.99 -11.65
C GLY A 248 -10.89 -21.20 -10.57
N ALA A 249 -9.59 -20.93 -10.78
CA ALA A 249 -8.79 -20.16 -9.83
C ALA A 249 -7.82 -19.25 -10.58
N ILE A 250 -7.36 -18.20 -9.90
CA ILE A 250 -6.30 -17.32 -10.39
C ILE A 250 -5.21 -17.29 -9.33
N LEU A 251 -3.98 -17.55 -9.73
CA LEU A 251 -2.81 -17.41 -8.85
C LEU A 251 -1.92 -16.29 -9.37
N ILE A 252 -1.63 -15.33 -8.50
CA ILE A 252 -0.63 -14.28 -8.76
C ILE A 252 0.54 -14.61 -7.81
N ASP A 253 1.55 -15.31 -8.33
CA ASP A 253 2.73 -15.73 -7.56
C ASP A 253 3.82 -14.68 -7.69
N MET A 254 3.92 -13.82 -6.70
CA MET A 254 4.91 -12.73 -6.68
C MET A 254 6.29 -13.22 -6.22
N GLN A 255 6.37 -14.39 -5.57
CA GLN A 255 7.66 -14.97 -5.17
C GLN A 255 8.41 -15.51 -6.40
N ASN A 256 7.71 -16.29 -7.22
CA ASN A 256 8.29 -16.88 -8.44
C ASN A 256 8.01 -16.04 -9.69
N THR A 257 7.25 -15.00 -9.53
CA THR A 257 6.86 -14.02 -10.55
C THR A 257 6.20 -14.71 -11.75
N ALA A 258 5.00 -15.24 -11.51
CA ALA A 258 4.19 -15.91 -12.54
C ALA A 258 2.70 -15.81 -12.19
N GLY A 259 1.90 -15.41 -13.15
CA GLY A 259 0.45 -15.41 -13.02
C GLY A 259 -0.16 -16.62 -13.73
N TYR A 260 -1.22 -17.18 -13.17
CA TYR A 260 -1.91 -18.35 -13.79
C TYR A 260 -3.42 -18.24 -13.64
N LEU A 261 -4.11 -18.46 -14.78
CA LEU A 261 -5.54 -18.81 -14.76
C LEU A 261 -5.63 -20.33 -14.82
N ILE A 262 -6.34 -20.93 -13.87
CA ILE A 262 -6.51 -22.39 -13.72
C ILE A 262 -7.99 -22.70 -13.94
N LYS A 263 -8.31 -23.42 -15.01
CA LYS A 263 -9.70 -23.67 -15.38
C LYS A 263 -9.79 -24.99 -16.16
N ALA A 264 -10.75 -25.86 -15.80
CA ALA A 264 -10.99 -27.15 -16.46
C ALA A 264 -9.70 -27.99 -16.62
N GLY A 265 -8.87 -28.00 -15.57
CA GLY A 265 -7.62 -28.77 -15.58
C GLY A 265 -6.47 -28.15 -16.38
N LYS A 266 -6.71 -27.00 -17.00
CA LYS A 266 -5.70 -26.28 -17.78
C LYS A 266 -5.14 -25.09 -16.97
N LYS A 267 -3.84 -24.85 -17.14
CA LYS A 267 -3.14 -23.74 -16.51
C LYS A 267 -2.61 -22.81 -17.59
N THR A 268 -3.12 -21.58 -17.64
CA THR A 268 -2.74 -20.58 -18.64
C THR A 268 -1.95 -19.48 -17.96
N HIS A 269 -0.74 -19.20 -18.44
CA HIS A 269 0.20 -18.23 -17.86
C HIS A 269 -0.15 -16.80 -18.29
N PHE A 270 0.07 -15.84 -17.38
CA PHE A 270 0.07 -14.41 -17.67
C PHE A 270 1.16 -13.71 -16.84
N LEU A 271 1.55 -12.51 -17.27
CA LEU A 271 2.59 -11.73 -16.60
C LEU A 271 2.06 -11.10 -15.30
N VAL A 272 2.90 -11.02 -14.29
CA VAL A 272 2.59 -10.35 -13.01
C VAL A 272 2.85 -8.83 -13.13
N HIS A 273 3.82 -8.43 -13.94
CA HIS A 273 4.18 -7.02 -14.19
C HIS A 273 3.92 -6.65 -15.65
N GLU A 274 4.23 -5.41 -16.02
CA GLU A 274 3.89 -4.87 -17.35
C GLU A 274 4.66 -5.53 -18.49
N SER A 275 5.79 -6.18 -18.17
CA SER A 275 6.64 -6.82 -19.18
C SER A 275 7.38 -8.04 -18.61
N GLN A 276 7.81 -8.92 -19.52
CA GLN A 276 8.64 -10.07 -19.14
C GLN A 276 9.94 -9.60 -18.47
N ALA A 277 10.51 -8.49 -18.91
CA ALA A 277 11.74 -7.94 -18.32
C ALA A 277 11.53 -7.56 -16.84
N GLU A 278 10.35 -7.02 -16.52
CA GLU A 278 10.01 -6.67 -15.13
C GLU A 278 9.77 -7.92 -14.27
N ASP A 279 9.12 -8.93 -14.85
CA ASP A 279 8.93 -10.22 -14.17
C ASP A 279 10.30 -10.86 -13.87
N ASP A 280 11.23 -10.82 -14.84
CA ASP A 280 12.58 -11.35 -14.67
C ASP A 280 13.38 -10.55 -13.65
N ASP A 281 13.26 -9.22 -13.66
CA ASP A 281 13.91 -8.32 -12.69
C ASP A 281 13.47 -8.68 -11.26
N ARG A 282 12.17 -8.86 -11.05
CA ARG A 282 11.64 -9.23 -9.72
C ARG A 282 12.08 -10.64 -9.32
N ARG A 283 11.97 -11.60 -10.24
CA ARG A 283 12.36 -12.99 -9.95
C ARG A 283 13.83 -13.08 -9.54
N ASN A 284 14.71 -12.39 -10.28
CA ASN A 284 16.15 -12.37 -9.98
C ASN A 284 16.43 -11.69 -8.64
N GLY A 285 15.69 -10.63 -8.34
CA GLY A 285 15.74 -9.97 -7.05
C GLY A 285 15.34 -10.88 -5.91
N ASN A 286 14.25 -11.62 -6.06
CA ASN A 286 13.75 -12.54 -5.03
C ASN A 286 14.73 -13.69 -4.73
N ILE A 287 15.56 -14.06 -5.70
CA ILE A 287 16.56 -15.13 -5.52
C ILE A 287 17.76 -14.62 -4.71
N SER A 288 18.09 -13.34 -4.82
CA SER A 288 19.22 -12.79 -4.10
C SER A 288 18.84 -12.54 -2.62
N SER A 289 19.73 -12.89 -1.71
CA SER A 289 19.50 -12.70 -0.27
C SER A 289 19.40 -11.22 0.14
N GLU A 290 19.61 -10.30 -0.79
CA GLU A 290 19.47 -8.85 -0.57
C GLU A 290 18.04 -8.35 -0.71
N MET A 291 17.12 -9.23 -1.02
CA MET A 291 15.77 -8.84 -1.41
C MET A 291 14.67 -9.14 -0.41
N ASP A 292 14.93 -9.02 0.85
CA ASP A 292 13.85 -8.56 1.70
C ASP A 292 13.60 -7.11 1.28
N GLY A 293 12.41 -6.84 0.75
CA GLY A 293 12.07 -5.53 0.21
C GLY A 293 12.37 -4.37 1.14
N ALA A 294 12.18 -4.54 2.44
CA ALA A 294 12.47 -3.52 3.43
C ALA A 294 13.97 -3.24 3.57
N ILE A 295 14.80 -4.24 3.33
CA ILE A 295 16.25 -4.13 3.46
C ILE A 295 16.88 -3.66 2.14
N ALA A 296 16.43 -4.22 1.02
CA ALA A 296 17.06 -3.96 -0.28
C ALA A 296 16.76 -2.56 -0.82
N TYR A 297 15.51 -2.13 -0.79
CA TYR A 297 15.12 -0.84 -1.36
C TYR A 297 14.48 0.14 -0.39
N GLY A 298 14.61 -0.07 0.89
CA GLY A 298 14.25 0.93 1.89
C GLY A 298 15.41 1.81 2.31
N LYS A 299 16.60 1.60 1.78
CA LYS A 299 17.81 2.33 2.19
C LYS A 299 17.99 3.63 1.41
N PRO A 300 18.36 4.73 2.08
CA PRO A 300 18.66 5.99 1.38
C PRO A 300 19.69 5.81 0.28
N GLY A 301 19.46 6.45 -0.86
CA GLY A 301 20.38 6.40 -2.01
C GLY A 301 20.19 5.23 -2.96
N LYS A 302 19.41 4.23 -2.59
CA LYS A 302 19.02 3.15 -3.52
C LYS A 302 17.86 3.60 -4.40
N ARG A 303 17.78 3.07 -5.61
CA ARG A 303 16.68 3.34 -6.54
C ARG A 303 15.75 2.12 -6.58
N THR A 304 14.50 2.35 -6.90
CA THR A 304 13.51 1.28 -7.03
C THR A 304 13.90 0.32 -8.17
N PRO A 305 13.65 -1.00 -8.01
CA PRO A 305 13.83 -1.93 -9.13
C PRO A 305 12.84 -1.61 -10.27
N MET A 306 13.12 -2.17 -11.44
CA MET A 306 12.37 -1.86 -12.66
C MET A 306 10.86 -2.09 -12.47
N TRP A 307 10.48 -3.27 -11.95
CA TRP A 307 9.07 -3.63 -11.77
C TRP A 307 8.33 -2.65 -10.84
N LEU A 308 8.97 -2.21 -9.77
CA LEU A 308 8.34 -1.28 -8.82
C LEU A 308 8.29 0.14 -9.40
N SER A 309 9.33 0.54 -10.14
CA SER A 309 9.37 1.83 -10.82
C SER A 309 8.21 2.00 -11.79
N SER A 310 7.88 0.95 -12.54
CA SER A 310 6.78 0.99 -13.51
C SER A 310 5.44 1.22 -12.82
N ILE A 311 5.19 0.50 -11.73
CA ILE A 311 3.93 0.60 -10.99
C ILE A 311 3.79 1.98 -10.32
N MET A 312 4.86 2.49 -9.71
CA MET A 312 4.85 3.82 -9.09
C MET A 312 4.62 4.92 -10.13
N LYS A 313 5.16 4.75 -11.34
CA LYS A 313 4.88 5.69 -12.45
C LYS A 313 3.42 5.69 -12.84
N LEU A 314 2.81 4.49 -12.96
CA LEU A 314 1.37 4.37 -13.25
C LEU A 314 0.53 5.05 -12.18
N GLU A 315 0.86 4.84 -10.92
CA GLU A 315 0.15 5.44 -9.81
C GLU A 315 0.24 6.97 -9.84
N MET A 316 1.43 7.51 -10.09
CA MET A 316 1.63 8.97 -10.19
C MET A 316 0.96 9.55 -11.43
N GLN A 317 1.00 8.85 -12.56
CA GLN A 317 0.27 9.25 -13.77
C GLN A 317 -1.23 9.31 -13.49
N TYR A 318 -1.78 8.27 -12.86
CA TYR A 318 -3.21 8.19 -12.53
C TYR A 318 -3.63 9.34 -11.61
N LEU A 319 -2.85 9.61 -10.56
CA LEU A 319 -3.09 10.76 -9.67
C LEU A 319 -3.15 12.06 -10.48
N HIS A 320 -2.19 12.28 -11.35
CA HIS A 320 -2.10 13.49 -12.18
C HIS A 320 -3.33 13.61 -13.09
N ASP A 321 -3.70 12.52 -13.74
CA ASP A 321 -4.83 12.51 -14.69
C ASP A 321 -6.15 12.82 -13.96
N VAL A 322 -6.39 12.22 -12.78
CA VAL A 322 -7.61 12.47 -11.99
C VAL A 322 -7.68 13.93 -11.54
N ILE A 323 -6.58 14.48 -11.04
CA ILE A 323 -6.54 15.90 -10.63
C ILE A 323 -6.85 16.83 -11.82
N ASN A 324 -6.48 16.40 -13.03
CA ASN A 324 -6.68 17.20 -14.24
C ASN A 324 -7.96 16.83 -15.02
N GLY A 325 -8.90 16.13 -14.36
CA GLY A 325 -10.25 15.93 -14.88
C GLY A 325 -10.53 14.56 -15.50
N LEU A 326 -9.64 13.60 -15.37
CA LEU A 326 -9.97 12.23 -15.74
C LEU A 326 -11.05 11.71 -14.79
N GLU A 327 -12.16 11.24 -15.34
CA GLU A 327 -13.18 10.59 -14.51
C GLU A 327 -12.65 9.22 -14.07
N PRO A 328 -12.56 8.97 -12.77
CA PRO A 328 -12.06 7.68 -12.31
C PRO A 328 -12.96 6.54 -12.72
N GLY A 329 -12.37 5.49 -13.27
CA GLY A 329 -13.10 4.27 -13.57
C GLY A 329 -13.54 3.56 -12.28
N GLU A 330 -14.56 2.72 -12.38
CA GLU A 330 -15.06 1.93 -11.25
C GLU A 330 -13.93 1.21 -10.50
N GLU A 331 -12.97 0.72 -11.25
CA GLU A 331 -11.85 -0.08 -10.75
C GLU A 331 -11.09 0.63 -9.61
N PHE A 332 -10.84 1.94 -9.76
CA PHE A 332 -10.04 2.69 -8.78
C PHE A 332 -10.84 3.73 -7.99
N ALA A 333 -12.16 3.74 -8.13
CA ALA A 333 -13.01 4.76 -7.46
C ALA A 333 -12.81 4.75 -5.94
N LYS A 334 -12.66 3.56 -5.33
CA LYS A 334 -12.51 3.43 -3.88
C LYS A 334 -11.21 4.03 -3.35
N LEU A 335 -10.16 4.13 -4.19
CA LEU A 335 -8.92 4.82 -3.80
C LEU A 335 -9.15 6.32 -3.61
N LEU A 336 -10.10 6.88 -4.36
CA LEU A 336 -10.36 8.33 -4.42
C LEU A 336 -11.48 8.78 -3.49
N THR A 337 -12.40 7.88 -3.15
CA THR A 337 -13.48 8.17 -2.19
C THR A 337 -13.03 8.04 -0.74
N GLY A 338 -11.86 7.46 -0.51
CA GLY A 338 -11.36 7.11 0.82
C GLY A 338 -11.89 5.78 1.32
N GLU A 339 -12.79 5.11 0.58
CA GLU A 339 -13.38 3.83 1.00
C GLU A 339 -12.31 2.74 1.13
N ALA A 340 -11.38 2.66 0.17
CA ALA A 340 -10.28 1.68 0.24
C ALA A 340 -9.44 1.90 1.52
N ALA A 341 -9.12 3.15 1.82
CA ALA A 341 -8.33 3.51 3.01
C ALA A 341 -9.06 3.13 4.30
N THR A 342 -10.32 3.59 4.44
CA THR A 342 -11.09 3.34 5.67
C THR A 342 -11.39 1.87 5.89
N ASN A 343 -11.70 1.11 4.82
CA ASN A 343 -11.97 -0.32 4.92
C ASN A 343 -10.71 -1.10 5.35
N ALA A 344 -9.55 -0.78 4.75
CA ALA A 344 -8.29 -1.45 5.10
C ALA A 344 -7.91 -1.18 6.57
N ILE A 345 -7.98 0.08 7.01
CA ILE A 345 -7.61 0.44 8.38
C ILE A 345 -8.63 -0.10 9.40
N ALA A 346 -9.93 -0.02 9.10
CA ALA A 346 -10.95 -0.59 9.99
C ALA A 346 -10.77 -2.11 10.15
N THR A 347 -10.47 -2.81 9.05
CA THR A 347 -10.21 -4.26 9.09
C THR A 347 -8.95 -4.56 9.91
N ALA A 348 -7.90 -3.75 9.78
CA ALA A 348 -6.66 -3.91 10.55
C ALA A 348 -6.91 -3.66 12.05
N ASP A 349 -7.74 -2.65 12.40
CA ASP A 349 -8.12 -2.38 13.80
C ASP A 349 -8.93 -3.57 14.37
N ALA A 350 -9.90 -4.09 13.59
CA ALA A 350 -10.68 -5.25 14.00
C ALA A 350 -9.79 -6.49 14.20
N ALA A 351 -8.81 -6.69 13.31
CA ALA A 351 -7.85 -7.79 13.44
C ALA A 351 -7.01 -7.64 14.71
N THR A 352 -6.52 -6.43 14.98
CA THR A 352 -5.73 -6.14 16.18
C THR A 352 -6.56 -6.39 17.44
N LEU A 353 -7.80 -5.91 17.46
CA LEU A 353 -8.73 -6.14 18.59
C LEU A 353 -8.98 -7.64 18.77
N SER A 354 -9.18 -8.38 17.67
CA SER A 354 -9.39 -9.83 17.69
C SER A 354 -8.22 -10.56 18.35
N SER A 355 -6.98 -10.21 17.94
CA SER A 355 -5.77 -10.81 18.51
C SER A 355 -5.64 -10.50 20.01
N ASN A 356 -5.91 -9.25 20.40
CA ASN A 356 -5.78 -8.81 21.79
C ASN A 356 -6.81 -9.47 22.71
N GLU A 357 -8.03 -9.68 22.21
CA GLU A 357 -9.14 -10.21 23.02
C GLU A 357 -9.36 -11.72 22.82
N GLY A 358 -8.68 -12.35 21.86
CA GLY A 358 -8.80 -13.79 21.60
C GLY A 358 -10.18 -14.21 21.12
N ARG A 359 -10.84 -13.36 20.30
CA ARG A 359 -12.18 -13.62 19.78
C ARG A 359 -12.35 -13.06 18.37
N LYS A 360 -13.40 -13.49 17.69
CA LYS A 360 -13.83 -12.84 16.45
C LYS A 360 -14.40 -11.45 16.76
N VAL A 361 -14.16 -10.48 15.90
CA VAL A 361 -14.63 -9.09 16.04
C VAL A 361 -15.51 -8.75 14.85
N LYS A 362 -16.69 -8.20 15.10
CA LYS A 362 -17.54 -7.64 14.05
C LYS A 362 -16.93 -6.31 13.60
N LEU A 363 -16.90 -6.08 12.31
CA LEU A 363 -16.31 -4.82 11.80
C LEU A 363 -17.09 -3.60 12.33
N THR A 364 -18.39 -3.76 12.57
CA THR A 364 -19.23 -2.70 13.16
C THR A 364 -18.74 -2.23 14.54
N GLU A 365 -17.98 -3.06 15.27
CA GLU A 365 -17.40 -2.63 16.55
C GLU A 365 -16.33 -1.53 16.35
N ILE A 366 -15.75 -1.47 15.16
CA ILE A 366 -14.76 -0.44 14.81
C ILE A 366 -15.43 0.79 14.16
N LEU A 367 -16.40 0.50 13.29
CA LEU A 367 -17.05 1.56 12.51
C LEU A 367 -18.00 2.43 13.34
N GLY A 368 -18.58 1.89 14.44
CA GLY A 368 -19.52 2.58 15.33
C GLY A 368 -20.97 2.40 14.93
#